data_4d78fe2523dadedd04586d827746e581
#
_entry.id   4d78fe2523dadedd04586d827746e581
#
_cell.length_a   1.000
_cell.length_b   1.000
_cell.length_c   1.000
_cell.angle_alpha   90.00
_cell.angle_beta   90.00
_cell.angle_gamma   90.00
#
_symmetry.space_group_name_H-M   'P 1'
#
loop_
_entity.id
_entity.type
_entity.pdbx_description
1 polymer ?
#
loop_
_entity_poly.entity_id
_entity_poly.type
_entity_poly.pdbx_seq_one_letter_code
_entity_poly.pdbx_strand_id
1 'polypeptide(L)'
;IFEMKYENVVMGTFVRRRNRFVAEVMINGSLETVHVKNTGRMGELLFPDAKVALTCSDNPNRKTKYDLISVYKESLGWVNIDSQAPNKVVGEWLATKDYTFIKPEYKYGDSRLDFYMEKGEEKYLMEVKGCTLEINGIGYFPDAPSERAVRHVKELLHAKKQGYHCILAFVIAMPNVSVVRPNMSTHPAFGEVLEEALRNGVDVWYLTCQITHDSICII
;
A
#
# COMPACT_ATOMS: atom_id res chain seq x y z
N ILE A 1 -13.33 -9.05 -13.39
CA ILE A 1 -12.11 -8.82 -12.59
C ILE A 1 -11.68 -7.39 -12.87
N PHE A 2 -11.70 -6.54 -11.84
CA PHE A 2 -11.23 -5.17 -11.94
C PHE A 2 -9.72 -5.16 -11.66
N GLU A 3 -8.96 -4.79 -12.66
CA GLU A 3 -7.51 -4.69 -12.58
C GLU A 3 -7.11 -3.23 -12.70
N MET A 4 -6.37 -2.72 -11.70
CA MET A 4 -5.73 -1.42 -11.83
C MET A 4 -4.57 -1.56 -12.80
N LYS A 5 -4.70 -0.99 -13.99
CA LYS A 5 -3.68 -1.02 -15.04
C LYS A 5 -3.13 0.38 -15.28
N TYR A 6 -1.81 0.47 -15.25
CA TYR A 6 -1.12 1.72 -15.56
C TYR A 6 -0.94 1.87 -17.06
N GLU A 7 -1.04 3.09 -17.55
CA GLU A 7 -0.80 3.44 -18.94
C GLU A 7 0.60 4.03 -19.13
N ASN A 8 1.13 3.94 -20.34
CA ASN A 8 2.42 4.53 -20.73
C ASN A 8 3.57 4.10 -19.81
N VAL A 9 3.66 2.80 -19.55
CA VAL A 9 4.70 2.24 -18.68
C VAL A 9 5.98 2.01 -19.47
N VAL A 10 7.08 2.46 -18.90
CA VAL A 10 8.44 2.21 -19.40
C VAL A 10 9.27 1.49 -18.35
N MET A 11 10.28 0.76 -18.80
CA MET A 11 11.20 0.05 -17.93
C MET A 11 12.47 0.87 -17.73
N GLY A 12 13.09 0.70 -16.57
CA GLY A 12 14.34 1.37 -16.24
C GLY A 12 15.20 0.56 -15.29
N THR A 13 16.39 1.08 -15.04
CA THR A 13 17.35 0.53 -14.08
C THR A 13 17.61 1.58 -13.01
N PHE A 14 17.34 1.24 -11.78
CA PHE A 14 17.51 2.15 -10.64
C PHE A 14 19.00 2.47 -10.44
N VAL A 15 19.31 3.74 -10.24
CA VAL A 15 20.67 4.20 -9.99
C VAL A 15 20.83 4.60 -8.52
N ARG A 16 20.09 5.61 -8.08
CA ARG A 16 20.13 6.06 -6.69
C ARG A 16 18.88 6.87 -6.30
N ARG A 17 18.60 6.93 -5.03
CA ARG A 17 17.56 7.77 -4.47
C ARG A 17 18.16 9.02 -3.85
N ARG A 18 17.77 10.20 -4.34
CA ARG A 18 18.26 11.48 -3.80
C ARG A 18 17.62 11.85 -2.48
N ASN A 19 16.32 11.60 -2.38
CA ASN A 19 15.51 11.84 -1.19
C ASN A 19 14.24 10.97 -1.30
N ARG A 20 13.30 11.10 -0.37
CA ARG A 20 12.07 10.29 -0.37
C ARG A 20 11.15 10.54 -1.58
N PHE A 21 11.35 11.63 -2.33
CA PHE A 21 10.49 12.00 -3.46
C PHE A 21 11.15 11.78 -4.83
N VAL A 22 12.48 11.77 -4.88
CA VAL A 22 13.23 11.85 -6.13
C VAL A 22 14.31 10.78 -6.20
N ALA A 23 14.39 10.13 -7.37
CA ALA A 23 15.43 9.16 -7.68
C ALA A 23 16.01 9.41 -9.08
N GLU A 24 17.12 8.77 -9.37
CA GLU A 24 17.73 8.71 -10.69
C GLU A 24 17.62 7.29 -11.24
N VAL A 25 17.13 7.17 -12.46
CA VAL A 25 16.88 5.91 -13.15
C VAL A 25 17.39 6.00 -14.58
N MET A 26 18.08 4.95 -15.04
CA MET A 26 18.46 4.83 -16.45
C MET A 26 17.26 4.36 -17.26
N ILE A 27 16.84 5.14 -18.23
CA ILE A 27 15.72 4.84 -19.12
C ILE A 27 16.18 5.03 -20.56
N ASN A 28 16.16 3.96 -21.35
CA ASN A 28 16.60 3.98 -22.76
C ASN A 28 17.99 4.62 -22.96
N GLY A 29 18.93 4.30 -22.07
CA GLY A 29 20.30 4.79 -22.16
C GLY A 29 20.54 6.19 -21.62
N SER A 30 19.51 6.87 -21.11
CA SER A 30 19.59 8.20 -20.52
C SER A 30 19.34 8.18 -19.03
N LEU A 31 20.11 8.95 -18.27
CA LEU A 31 19.88 9.14 -16.83
C LEU A 31 18.75 10.14 -16.63
N GLU A 32 17.66 9.68 -16.06
CA GLU A 32 16.46 10.49 -15.82
C GLU A 32 16.24 10.73 -14.32
N THR A 33 15.82 11.94 -13.98
CA THR A 33 15.33 12.27 -12.65
C THR A 33 13.84 11.97 -12.60
N VAL A 34 13.44 11.11 -11.66
CA VAL A 34 12.08 10.59 -11.58
C VAL A 34 11.45 10.85 -10.20
N HIS A 35 10.14 10.93 -10.17
CA HIS A 35 9.39 10.98 -8.93
C HIS A 35 9.21 9.55 -8.38
N VAL A 36 9.50 9.35 -7.10
CA VAL A 36 9.21 8.10 -6.41
C VAL A 36 7.84 8.21 -5.76
N LYS A 37 6.90 7.42 -6.20
CA LYS A 37 5.50 7.48 -5.76
C LYS A 37 5.27 6.77 -4.42
N ASN A 38 6.23 6.93 -3.50
CA ASN A 38 6.19 6.37 -2.16
C ASN A 38 7.25 7.06 -1.30
N THR A 39 6.88 7.51 -0.10
CA THR A 39 7.81 8.20 0.80
C THR A 39 8.58 7.26 1.74
N GLY A 40 8.27 5.95 1.74
CA GLY A 40 8.99 4.94 2.51
C GLY A 40 10.44 4.80 2.05
N ARG A 41 11.29 4.31 2.93
CA ARG A 41 12.72 4.13 2.63
C ARG A 41 12.94 3.07 1.54
N MET A 42 12.34 1.89 1.71
CA MET A 42 12.38 0.75 0.75
C MET A 42 13.79 0.39 0.28
N GLY A 43 14.77 0.42 1.20
CA GLY A 43 16.16 0.12 0.87
C GLY A 43 16.40 -1.32 0.39
N GLU A 44 15.52 -2.23 0.77
CA GLU A 44 15.54 -3.63 0.34
C GLU A 44 15.03 -3.83 -1.10
N LEU A 45 14.44 -2.81 -1.70
CA LEU A 45 13.92 -2.82 -3.06
C LEU A 45 14.68 -1.87 -3.98
N LEU A 46 14.90 -0.64 -3.52
CA LEU A 46 15.49 0.45 -4.29
C LEU A 46 17.01 0.52 -4.04
N PHE A 47 17.74 -0.33 -4.73
CA PHE A 47 19.20 -0.38 -4.69
C PHE A 47 19.75 -0.31 -6.13
N PRO A 48 21.05 0.04 -6.30
CA PRO A 48 21.65 0.15 -7.64
C PRO A 48 21.43 -1.10 -8.49
N ASP A 49 21.10 -0.88 -9.76
CA ASP A 49 20.80 -1.90 -10.77
C ASP A 49 19.48 -2.65 -10.63
N ALA A 50 18.65 -2.31 -9.65
CA ALA A 50 17.31 -2.87 -9.55
C ALA A 50 16.47 -2.51 -10.79
N LYS A 51 15.75 -3.50 -11.32
CA LYS A 51 14.84 -3.32 -12.45
C LYS A 51 13.56 -2.66 -11.94
N VAL A 52 13.15 -1.58 -12.59
CA VAL A 52 11.98 -0.80 -12.19
C VAL A 52 11.04 -0.53 -13.36
N ALA A 53 9.77 -0.28 -13.03
CA ALA A 53 8.77 0.18 -13.98
C ALA A 53 8.28 1.57 -13.58
N LEU A 54 8.06 2.42 -14.57
CA LEU A 54 7.67 3.81 -14.38
C LEU A 54 6.53 4.17 -15.34
N THR A 55 5.63 5.02 -14.87
CA THR A 55 4.67 5.67 -15.76
C THR A 55 5.28 6.94 -16.34
N CYS A 56 4.95 7.22 -17.59
CA CYS A 56 5.37 8.43 -18.28
C CYS A 56 4.19 9.40 -18.38
N SER A 57 4.36 10.62 -17.90
CA SER A 57 3.31 11.65 -17.97
C SER A 57 3.43 12.46 -19.26
N ASP A 58 2.28 12.80 -19.84
CA ASP A 58 2.18 13.70 -20.98
C ASP A 58 2.08 15.18 -20.58
N ASN A 59 1.99 15.47 -19.27
CA ASN A 59 1.86 16.83 -18.77
C ASN A 59 3.20 17.57 -18.84
N PRO A 60 3.36 18.59 -19.74
CA PRO A 60 4.63 19.30 -19.90
C PRO A 60 4.96 20.22 -18.71
N ASN A 61 3.99 20.48 -17.82
CA ASN A 61 4.19 21.36 -16.66
C ASN A 61 4.77 20.64 -15.46
N ARG A 62 4.91 19.31 -15.51
CA ARG A 62 5.50 18.54 -14.42
C ARG A 62 7.01 18.71 -14.38
N LYS A 63 7.57 18.81 -13.17
CA LYS A 63 9.03 18.86 -12.95
C LYS A 63 9.71 17.55 -13.32
N THR A 64 9.00 16.42 -13.13
CA THR A 64 9.48 15.09 -13.47
C THR A 64 8.49 14.43 -14.43
N LYS A 65 9.02 13.83 -15.49
CA LYS A 65 8.22 13.16 -16.52
C LYS A 65 7.72 11.78 -16.08
N TYR A 66 8.44 11.13 -15.16
CA TYR A 66 8.21 9.74 -14.79
C TYR A 66 7.85 9.60 -13.32
N ASP A 67 6.95 8.64 -13.02
CA ASP A 67 6.65 8.16 -11.67
C ASP A 67 7.11 6.71 -11.54
N LEU A 68 7.95 6.41 -10.57
CA LEU A 68 8.39 5.06 -10.26
C LEU A 68 7.27 4.35 -9.49
N ILE A 69 6.75 3.26 -10.05
CA ILE A 69 5.56 2.57 -9.52
C ILE A 69 5.82 1.14 -9.09
N SER A 70 6.80 0.45 -9.66
CA SER A 70 7.06 -0.97 -9.35
C SER A 70 8.53 -1.29 -9.43
N VAL A 71 8.95 -2.26 -8.63
CA VAL A 71 10.33 -2.76 -8.56
C VAL A 71 10.33 -4.27 -8.68
N TYR A 72 11.24 -4.83 -9.46
CA TYR A 72 11.41 -6.28 -9.55
C TYR A 72 12.34 -6.76 -8.44
N LYS A 73 11.82 -7.62 -7.57
CA LYS A 73 12.59 -8.30 -6.51
C LYS A 73 12.85 -9.74 -6.94
N GLU A 74 14.10 -10.12 -7.08
CA GLU A 74 14.47 -11.42 -7.64
C GLU A 74 13.82 -12.61 -6.92
N SER A 75 13.68 -12.54 -5.59
CA SER A 75 13.06 -13.59 -4.79
C SER A 75 11.55 -13.70 -4.91
N LEU A 76 10.87 -12.66 -5.45
CA LEU A 76 9.41 -12.58 -5.48
C LEU A 76 8.83 -12.31 -6.88
N GLY A 77 9.43 -11.42 -7.64
CA GLY A 77 8.85 -10.82 -8.84
C GLY A 77 8.53 -9.34 -8.65
N TRP A 78 7.55 -8.83 -9.37
CA TRP A 78 7.18 -7.42 -9.31
C TRP A 78 6.51 -7.06 -7.99
N VAL A 79 7.01 -6.01 -7.35
CA VAL A 79 6.44 -5.41 -6.14
C VAL A 79 5.92 -4.03 -6.51
N ASN A 80 4.64 -3.77 -6.29
CA ASN A 80 4.04 -2.46 -6.53
C ASN A 80 4.35 -1.55 -5.33
N ILE A 81 4.98 -0.40 -5.60
CA ILE A 81 5.34 0.57 -4.55
C ILE A 81 4.52 1.86 -4.61
N ASP A 82 3.56 1.96 -5.53
CA ASP A 82 2.69 3.13 -5.63
C ASP A 82 1.84 3.26 -4.35
N SER A 83 2.11 4.29 -3.55
CA SER A 83 1.41 4.50 -2.27
C SER A 83 -0.08 4.78 -2.42
N GLN A 84 -0.56 5.12 -3.60
CA GLN A 84 -1.98 5.35 -3.88
C GLN A 84 -2.69 4.08 -4.36
N ALA A 85 -1.95 3.06 -4.80
CA ALA A 85 -2.53 1.84 -5.32
C ALA A 85 -3.36 1.05 -4.29
N PRO A 86 -2.92 0.89 -3.02
CA PRO A 86 -3.70 0.12 -2.06
C PRO A 86 -5.15 0.60 -1.89
N ASN A 87 -5.37 1.89 -1.71
CA ASN A 87 -6.73 2.44 -1.56
C ASN A 87 -7.54 2.29 -2.84
N LYS A 88 -6.91 2.47 -3.99
CA LYS A 88 -7.59 2.35 -5.29
C LYS A 88 -8.07 0.91 -5.55
N VAL A 89 -7.20 -0.07 -5.38
CA VAL A 89 -7.58 -1.47 -5.61
C VAL A 89 -8.60 -1.97 -4.58
N VAL A 90 -8.51 -1.51 -3.34
CA VAL A 90 -9.51 -1.84 -2.31
C VAL A 90 -10.88 -1.26 -2.69
N GLY A 91 -10.93 0.00 -3.13
CA GLY A 91 -12.17 0.63 -3.58
C GLY A 91 -12.83 -0.15 -4.73
N GLU A 92 -12.05 -0.54 -5.73
CA GLU A 92 -12.53 -1.36 -6.86
C GLU A 92 -13.01 -2.74 -6.38
N TRP A 93 -12.28 -3.36 -5.48
CA TRP A 93 -12.61 -4.67 -4.92
C TRP A 93 -13.88 -4.62 -4.05
N LEU A 94 -14.03 -3.59 -3.19
CA LEU A 94 -15.22 -3.41 -2.37
C LEU A 94 -16.49 -3.24 -3.22
N ALA A 95 -16.38 -2.59 -4.37
CA ALA A 95 -17.49 -2.42 -5.30
C ALA A 95 -18.00 -3.75 -5.87
N THR A 96 -17.21 -4.82 -5.81
CA THR A 96 -17.62 -6.17 -6.23
C THR A 96 -18.33 -6.94 -5.11
N LYS A 97 -18.38 -6.39 -3.90
CA LYS A 97 -18.99 -7.02 -2.72
C LYS A 97 -20.42 -6.53 -2.53
N ASP A 98 -21.09 -7.09 -1.56
CA ASP A 98 -22.52 -6.85 -1.30
C ASP A 98 -22.81 -5.70 -0.32
N TYR A 99 -21.90 -4.71 -0.25
CA TYR A 99 -22.16 -3.49 0.51
C TYR A 99 -23.20 -2.62 -0.20
N THR A 100 -24.16 -2.11 0.56
CA THR A 100 -25.22 -1.23 0.03
C THR A 100 -24.75 0.20 -0.14
N PHE A 101 -23.69 0.59 0.56
CA PHE A 101 -23.10 1.91 0.47
C PHE A 101 -21.59 1.83 0.77
N ILE A 102 -20.79 2.59 0.01
CA ILE A 102 -19.34 2.68 0.21
C ILE A 102 -18.95 4.13 0.07
N LYS A 103 -18.27 4.68 1.08
CA LYS A 103 -17.74 6.04 1.05
C LYS A 103 -16.24 6.04 1.36
N PRO A 104 -15.40 6.38 0.39
CA PRO A 104 -13.97 6.55 0.63
C PRO A 104 -13.69 7.82 1.44
N GLU A 105 -12.56 7.85 2.12
CA GLU A 105 -12.07 9.01 2.87
C GLU A 105 -13.08 9.53 3.90
N TYR A 106 -13.55 8.64 4.75
CA TYR A 106 -14.58 8.94 5.74
C TYR A 106 -13.99 9.59 6.99
N LYS A 107 -14.53 10.76 7.36
CA LYS A 107 -14.13 11.43 8.61
C LYS A 107 -14.75 10.71 9.81
N TYR A 108 -13.90 10.26 10.73
CA TYR A 108 -14.29 9.69 12.00
C TYR A 108 -13.47 10.33 13.13
N GLY A 109 -14.16 11.02 14.06
CA GLY A 109 -13.47 11.81 15.09
C GLY A 109 -12.52 12.84 14.48
N ASP A 110 -11.27 12.83 14.92
CA ASP A 110 -10.21 13.73 14.43
C ASP A 110 -9.42 13.10 13.28
N SER A 111 -9.76 11.89 12.86
CA SER A 111 -9.08 11.15 11.80
C SER A 111 -9.94 10.98 10.57
N ARG A 112 -9.30 10.61 9.48
CA ARG A 112 -9.95 10.23 8.24
C ARG A 112 -9.58 8.78 7.97
N LEU A 113 -10.58 7.87 8.03
CA LEU A 113 -10.40 6.47 7.69
C LEU A 113 -10.61 6.25 6.20
N ASP A 114 -9.99 5.21 5.66
CA ASP A 114 -9.96 4.99 4.21
C ASP A 114 -11.32 4.67 3.62
N PHE A 115 -12.16 3.87 4.32
CA PHE A 115 -13.50 3.54 3.85
C PHE A 115 -14.50 3.44 4.99
N TYR A 116 -15.71 3.92 4.70
CA TYR A 116 -16.92 3.62 5.44
C TYR A 116 -17.85 2.80 4.54
N MET A 117 -18.45 1.74 5.07
CA MET A 117 -19.37 0.90 4.31
C MET A 117 -20.63 0.60 5.13
N GLU A 118 -21.71 0.31 4.42
CA GLU A 118 -22.95 -0.15 5.00
C GLU A 118 -23.42 -1.46 4.34
N LYS A 119 -24.00 -2.32 5.14
CA LYS A 119 -24.68 -3.53 4.68
C LYS A 119 -25.94 -3.69 5.51
N GLY A 120 -27.09 -3.30 4.92
CA GLY A 120 -28.32 -3.14 5.70
C GLY A 120 -28.13 -2.06 6.77
N GLU A 121 -28.40 -2.41 8.02
CA GLU A 121 -28.21 -1.52 9.17
C GLU A 121 -26.79 -1.59 9.77
N GLU A 122 -25.97 -2.51 9.29
CA GLU A 122 -24.61 -2.70 9.79
C GLU A 122 -23.66 -1.67 9.17
N LYS A 123 -22.81 -1.11 10.03
CA LYS A 123 -21.84 -0.06 9.65
C LYS A 123 -20.42 -0.56 9.84
N TYR A 124 -19.59 -0.31 8.86
CA TYR A 124 -18.22 -0.79 8.78
C TYR A 124 -17.25 0.38 8.59
N LEU A 125 -16.11 0.29 9.25
CA LEU A 125 -14.98 1.20 9.02
C LEU A 125 -13.75 0.39 8.67
N MET A 126 -13.02 0.81 7.67
CA MET A 126 -11.82 0.14 7.18
C MET A 126 -10.67 1.11 7.06
N GLU A 127 -9.51 0.69 7.56
CA GLU A 127 -8.23 1.33 7.31
C GLU A 127 -7.39 0.40 6.44
N VAL A 128 -6.77 0.95 5.40
CA VAL A 128 -5.98 0.21 4.41
C VAL A 128 -4.50 0.52 4.62
N LYS A 129 -3.68 -0.51 4.64
CA LYS A 129 -2.22 -0.40 4.71
C LYS A 129 -1.59 -1.25 3.60
N GLY A 130 -0.75 -0.63 2.79
CA GLY A 130 0.07 -1.35 1.81
C GLY A 130 1.26 -2.01 2.48
N CYS A 131 1.55 -3.24 2.10
CA CYS A 131 2.73 -3.98 2.57
C CYS A 131 3.64 -4.30 1.40
N THR A 132 4.90 -3.86 1.49
CA THR A 132 5.94 -4.08 0.48
C THR A 132 7.20 -4.72 1.05
N LEU A 133 7.27 -4.95 2.36
CA LEU A 133 8.43 -5.56 3.01
C LEU A 133 8.18 -7.06 3.17
N GLU A 134 9.08 -7.87 2.60
CA GLU A 134 9.04 -9.33 2.71
C GLU A 134 10.38 -9.83 3.22
N ILE A 135 10.32 -10.77 4.15
CA ILE A 135 11.48 -11.51 4.65
C ILE A 135 11.09 -12.99 4.73
N ASN A 136 11.78 -13.83 3.99
CA ASN A 136 11.53 -15.29 3.98
C ASN A 136 10.07 -15.68 3.71
N GLY A 137 9.42 -15.00 2.78
CA GLY A 137 8.06 -15.32 2.37
C GLY A 137 6.95 -14.71 3.23
N ILE A 138 7.31 -13.93 4.24
CA ILE A 138 6.36 -13.29 5.17
C ILE A 138 6.42 -11.78 4.99
N GLY A 139 5.25 -11.14 4.88
CA GLY A 139 5.15 -9.69 4.88
C GLY A 139 5.28 -9.11 6.29
N TYR A 140 5.88 -7.93 6.39
CA TYR A 140 6.03 -7.19 7.64
C TYR A 140 5.58 -5.77 7.48
N PHE A 141 4.90 -5.26 8.51
CA PHE A 141 4.43 -3.88 8.56
C PHE A 141 4.61 -3.31 9.98
N PRO A 142 5.03 -2.04 10.16
CA PRO A 142 5.47 -1.11 9.10
C PRO A 142 6.92 -1.37 8.65
N ASP A 143 7.28 -0.82 7.50
CA ASP A 143 8.65 -0.87 6.99
C ASP A 143 9.56 0.15 7.68
N ALA A 144 8.97 1.20 8.26
CA ALA A 144 9.62 2.22 9.08
C ALA A 144 8.68 2.62 10.23
N PRO A 145 9.18 3.20 11.33
CA PRO A 145 8.33 3.65 12.43
C PRO A 145 7.19 4.56 11.94
N SER A 146 5.97 4.28 12.39
CA SER A 146 4.77 4.99 11.94
C SER A 146 3.79 5.22 13.09
N GLU A 147 3.89 6.37 13.74
CA GLU A 147 2.93 6.81 14.76
C GLU A 147 1.53 6.97 14.18
N ARG A 148 1.47 7.36 12.90
CA ARG A 148 0.19 7.47 12.19
C ARG A 148 -0.53 6.13 12.11
N ALA A 149 0.21 5.05 11.82
CA ALA A 149 -0.39 3.71 11.75
C ALA A 149 -0.93 3.28 13.12
N VAL A 150 -0.19 3.55 14.20
CA VAL A 150 -0.64 3.28 15.58
C VAL A 150 -1.92 4.05 15.89
N ARG A 151 -1.97 5.34 15.54
CA ARG A 151 -3.16 6.17 15.76
C ARG A 151 -4.37 5.64 15.00
N HIS A 152 -4.20 5.22 13.77
CA HIS A 152 -5.31 4.67 12.96
C HIS A 152 -5.88 3.38 13.57
N VAL A 153 -5.03 2.50 14.11
CA VAL A 153 -5.52 1.29 14.79
C VAL A 153 -6.27 1.66 16.09
N LYS A 154 -5.80 2.66 16.83
CA LYS A 154 -6.52 3.16 18.01
C LYS A 154 -7.89 3.73 17.65
N GLU A 155 -8.00 4.41 16.50
CA GLU A 155 -9.30 4.90 15.99
C GLU A 155 -10.26 3.73 15.67
N LEU A 156 -9.76 2.67 15.08
CA LEU A 156 -10.55 1.46 14.83
C LEU A 156 -11.01 0.82 16.14
N LEU A 157 -10.14 0.75 17.14
CA LEU A 157 -10.50 0.26 18.48
C LEU A 157 -11.62 1.09 19.10
N HIS A 158 -11.50 2.42 19.03
CA HIS A 158 -12.54 3.32 19.53
C HIS A 158 -13.87 3.11 18.80
N ALA A 159 -13.83 3.03 17.47
CA ALA A 159 -15.02 2.82 16.65
C ALA A 159 -15.68 1.46 16.92
N LYS A 160 -14.90 0.43 17.18
CA LYS A 160 -15.42 -0.89 17.55
C LYS A 160 -16.28 -0.82 18.82
N LYS A 161 -15.82 -0.06 19.81
CA LYS A 161 -16.57 0.16 21.06
C LYS A 161 -17.86 0.95 20.85
N GLN A 162 -17.95 1.71 19.75
CA GLN A 162 -19.14 2.49 19.37
C GLN A 162 -20.11 1.69 18.48
N GLY A 163 -19.86 0.40 18.25
CA GLY A 163 -20.77 -0.47 17.51
C GLY A 163 -20.46 -0.66 16.03
N TYR A 164 -19.36 -0.11 15.53
CA TYR A 164 -18.93 -0.36 14.16
C TYR A 164 -18.25 -1.72 14.02
N HIS A 165 -18.41 -2.33 12.85
CA HIS A 165 -17.51 -3.40 12.43
C HIS A 165 -16.25 -2.76 11.87
N CYS A 166 -15.11 -3.11 12.43
CA CYS A 166 -13.84 -2.46 12.09
C CYS A 166 -12.86 -3.44 11.48
N ILE A 167 -12.19 -3.00 10.42
CA ILE A 167 -11.30 -3.82 9.60
C ILE A 167 -10.00 -3.06 9.36
N LEU A 168 -8.87 -3.72 9.68
CA LEU A 168 -7.56 -3.31 9.21
C LEU A 168 -7.22 -4.21 8.03
N ALA A 169 -7.16 -3.65 6.83
CA ALA A 169 -6.90 -4.38 5.60
C ALA A 169 -5.48 -4.13 5.10
N PHE A 170 -4.65 -5.18 5.10
CA PHE A 170 -3.33 -5.14 4.46
C PHE A 170 -3.47 -5.52 3.00
N VAL A 171 -3.10 -4.60 2.11
CA VAL A 171 -2.92 -4.90 0.69
C VAL A 171 -1.48 -5.36 0.51
N ILE A 172 -1.33 -6.65 0.23
CA ILE A 172 -0.01 -7.26 0.04
C ILE A 172 0.39 -7.01 -1.41
N ALA A 173 1.16 -5.94 -1.62
CA ALA A 173 1.56 -5.47 -2.95
C ALA A 173 2.75 -6.27 -3.53
N MET A 174 2.77 -7.56 -3.24
CA MET A 174 3.84 -8.51 -3.57
C MET A 174 3.25 -9.87 -3.95
N PRO A 175 3.83 -10.58 -4.93
CA PRO A 175 3.39 -11.94 -5.22
C PRO A 175 3.85 -12.92 -4.14
N ASN A 176 3.12 -14.04 -4.01
CA ASN A 176 3.50 -15.20 -3.18
C ASN A 176 3.67 -14.89 -1.67
N VAL A 177 3.05 -13.83 -1.18
CA VAL A 177 2.99 -13.49 0.24
C VAL A 177 1.52 -13.42 0.65
N SER A 178 1.14 -14.16 1.69
CA SER A 178 -0.27 -14.30 2.07
C SER A 178 -0.56 -13.83 3.50
N VAL A 179 0.45 -13.44 4.25
CA VAL A 179 0.29 -12.98 5.63
C VAL A 179 1.22 -11.81 5.91
N VAL A 180 0.78 -10.91 6.77
CA VAL A 180 1.56 -9.76 7.25
C VAL A 180 1.68 -9.87 8.76
N ARG A 181 2.88 -9.74 9.27
CA ARG A 181 3.15 -9.69 10.70
C ARG A 181 3.61 -8.31 11.13
N PRO A 182 3.35 -7.90 12.39
CA PRO A 182 3.90 -6.65 12.89
C PRO A 182 5.43 -6.71 12.91
N ASN A 183 6.05 -5.63 12.43
CA ASN A 183 7.49 -5.49 12.45
C ASN A 183 7.97 -5.00 13.82
N MET A 184 8.10 -5.95 14.75
CA MET A 184 8.41 -5.65 16.16
C MET A 184 9.78 -5.02 16.36
N SER A 185 10.75 -5.34 15.51
CA SER A 185 12.09 -4.73 15.59
C SER A 185 12.09 -3.26 15.15
N THR A 186 11.16 -2.88 14.28
CA THR A 186 11.07 -1.51 13.74
C THR A 186 10.15 -0.63 14.58
N HIS A 187 8.98 -1.13 14.96
CA HIS A 187 7.97 -0.35 15.68
C HIS A 187 7.12 -1.25 16.60
N PRO A 188 7.63 -1.59 17.80
CA PRO A 188 6.91 -2.48 18.72
C PRO A 188 5.52 -1.99 19.09
N ALA A 189 5.34 -0.67 19.21
CA ALA A 189 4.05 -0.07 19.56
C ALA A 189 2.94 -0.44 18.56
N PHE A 190 3.26 -0.60 17.27
CA PHE A 190 2.29 -1.05 16.28
C PHE A 190 1.84 -2.49 16.56
N GLY A 191 2.77 -3.39 16.86
CA GLY A 191 2.43 -4.77 17.22
C GLY A 191 1.57 -4.86 18.46
N GLU A 192 1.86 -4.05 19.47
CA GLU A 192 1.09 -3.99 20.71
C GLU A 192 -0.34 -3.52 20.48
N VAL A 193 -0.52 -2.45 19.72
CA VAL A 193 -1.87 -1.92 19.43
C VAL A 193 -2.64 -2.85 18.50
N LEU A 194 -1.97 -3.54 17.58
CA LEU A 194 -2.60 -4.52 16.71
C LEU A 194 -3.12 -5.71 17.51
N GLU A 195 -2.33 -6.21 18.45
CA GLU A 195 -2.74 -7.29 19.34
C GLU A 195 -3.97 -6.89 20.18
N GLU A 196 -3.96 -5.68 20.74
CA GLU A 196 -5.11 -5.13 21.48
C GLU A 196 -6.34 -5.04 20.58
N ALA A 197 -6.19 -4.58 19.35
CA ALA A 197 -7.28 -4.50 18.38
C ALA A 197 -7.90 -5.86 18.10
N LEU A 198 -7.08 -6.87 17.86
CA LEU A 198 -7.54 -8.25 17.62
C LEU A 198 -8.30 -8.80 18.82
N ARG A 199 -7.79 -8.59 20.03
CA ARG A 199 -8.48 -9.03 21.26
C ARG A 199 -9.83 -8.36 21.45
N ASN A 200 -10.02 -7.17 20.92
CA ASN A 200 -11.27 -6.41 21.03
C ASN A 200 -12.19 -6.55 19.81
N GLY A 201 -11.91 -7.49 18.92
CA GLY A 201 -12.79 -7.83 17.82
C GLY A 201 -12.64 -7.01 16.55
N VAL A 202 -11.53 -6.25 16.40
CA VAL A 202 -11.18 -5.65 15.12
C VAL A 202 -10.67 -6.77 14.20
N ASP A 203 -11.20 -6.83 12.97
CA ASP A 203 -10.77 -7.81 11.99
C ASP A 203 -9.53 -7.36 11.26
N VAL A 204 -8.63 -8.28 10.96
CA VAL A 204 -7.47 -8.05 10.11
C VAL A 204 -7.62 -8.89 8.84
N TRP A 205 -7.58 -8.21 7.70
CA TRP A 205 -7.67 -8.87 6.39
C TRP A 205 -6.32 -8.82 5.69
N TYR A 206 -5.95 -9.93 5.06
CA TYR A 206 -4.78 -10.03 4.20
C TYR A 206 -5.26 -10.15 2.75
N LEU A 207 -5.17 -9.03 2.03
CA LEU A 207 -5.63 -8.95 0.66
C LEU A 207 -4.47 -9.26 -0.27
N THR A 208 -4.43 -10.48 -0.77
CA THR A 208 -3.39 -10.94 -1.70
C THR A 208 -3.64 -10.35 -3.09
N CYS A 209 -2.56 -10.08 -3.80
CA CYS A 209 -2.61 -9.40 -5.09
C CYS A 209 -1.87 -10.16 -6.17
N GLN A 210 -2.35 -10.02 -7.40
CA GLN A 210 -1.61 -10.33 -8.59
C GLN A 210 -0.97 -9.04 -9.10
N ILE A 211 0.34 -9.08 -9.35
CA ILE A 211 1.11 -7.89 -9.71
C ILE A 211 1.95 -8.17 -10.94
N THR A 212 1.87 -7.26 -11.90
CA THR A 212 2.78 -7.21 -13.05
C THR A 212 3.53 -5.87 -13.03
N HIS A 213 4.42 -5.65 -13.99
CA HIS A 213 5.13 -4.37 -14.09
C HIS A 213 4.17 -3.17 -14.29
N ASP A 214 2.98 -3.41 -14.82
CA ASP A 214 2.01 -2.36 -15.17
C ASP A 214 0.62 -2.56 -14.56
N SER A 215 0.45 -3.51 -13.64
CA SER A 215 -0.88 -3.76 -13.06
C SER A 215 -0.82 -4.30 -11.64
N ILE A 216 -1.91 -4.10 -10.92
CA ILE A 216 -2.16 -4.69 -9.61
C ILE A 216 -3.65 -4.94 -9.45
N CYS A 217 -4.03 -6.12 -8.97
CA CYS A 217 -5.41 -6.44 -8.59
C CYS A 217 -5.45 -7.37 -7.38
N ILE A 218 -6.50 -7.26 -6.58
CA ILE A 218 -6.76 -8.17 -5.46
C ILE A 218 -7.35 -9.47 -6.03
N ILE A 219 -6.80 -10.59 -5.60
CA ILE A 219 -7.21 -11.93 -6.03
C ILE A 219 -7.92 -12.69 -4.90
#